data_fd18c12963176a6604c2e88fedbc5d81
#
_entry.id   fd18c12963176a6604c2e88fedbc5d81
#
_cell.length_a   1.000
_cell.length_b   1.000
_cell.length_c   1.000
_cell.angle_alpha   90.00
_cell.angle_beta   90.00
_cell.angle_gamma   90.00
#
_symmetry.space_group_name_H-M   'P 1'
#
loop_
_entity.id
_entity.type
_entity.pdbx_description
1 polymer ?
#
loop_
_entity_poly.entity_id
_entity_poly.type
_entity_poly.pdbx_seq_one_letter_code
_entity_poly.pdbx_strand_id
1 'polypeptide(L)'
;MYISVTGLKPKGLIGWIRFWALTIPASKDAQMAEGILHCVFSSRNGFQHTLTVWRSKKHMLGYLTSPAHLKAMKKISKIGVGKVCGYEADAIPSWEDALTEWGKNGRMH
;
A
#
# COMPACT_ATOMS: atom_id res chain seq x y z
N MET A 1 14.57 7.36 -4.96
CA MET A 1 13.50 7.11 -3.98
C MET A 1 12.85 5.75 -4.23
N TYR A 2 12.28 5.16 -3.20
CA TYR A 2 11.64 3.86 -3.29
C TYR A 2 10.13 4.00 -3.37
N ILE A 3 9.51 3.33 -4.34
CA ILE A 3 8.06 3.38 -4.60
C ILE A 3 7.44 2.07 -4.13
N SER A 4 6.33 2.15 -3.41
CA SER A 4 5.54 0.98 -3.02
C SER A 4 4.11 1.17 -3.47
N VAL A 5 3.61 0.26 -4.30
CA VAL A 5 2.23 0.29 -4.80
C VAL A 5 1.53 -0.98 -4.32
N THR A 6 0.42 -0.81 -3.63
CA THR A 6 -0.38 -1.94 -3.18
C THR A 6 -1.75 -1.89 -3.84
N GLY A 7 -2.36 -3.04 -3.98
CA GLY A 7 -3.75 -3.15 -4.41
C GLY A 7 -4.42 -4.28 -3.65
N LEU A 8 -5.59 -4.00 -3.07
CA LEU A 8 -6.38 -4.98 -2.37
C LEU A 8 -7.80 -4.98 -2.93
N LYS A 9 -8.32 -6.16 -3.23
CA LYS A 9 -9.72 -6.35 -3.60
C LYS A 9 -10.46 -6.93 -2.40
N PRO A 10 -11.24 -6.12 -1.65
CA PRO A 10 -11.99 -6.59 -0.49
C PRO A 10 -13.09 -7.59 -0.90
N LYS A 11 -13.40 -8.54 -0.03
CA LYS A 11 -14.45 -9.53 -0.24
C LYS A 11 -15.78 -8.98 0.25
N GLY A 12 -16.67 -8.59 -0.68
CA GLY A 12 -18.01 -8.11 -0.38
C GLY A 12 -18.03 -6.78 0.40
N LEU A 13 -19.24 -6.36 0.80
CA LEU A 13 -19.45 -5.10 1.51
C LEU A 13 -18.78 -5.08 2.90
N ILE A 14 -18.87 -6.19 3.63
CA ILE A 14 -18.27 -6.31 4.97
C ILE A 14 -16.75 -6.20 4.87
N GLY A 15 -16.13 -6.87 3.89
CA GLY A 15 -14.70 -6.78 3.64
C GLY A 15 -14.28 -5.36 3.27
N TRP A 16 -15.09 -4.66 2.47
CA TRP A 16 -14.84 -3.27 2.08
C TRP A 16 -14.84 -2.34 3.31
N ILE A 17 -15.84 -2.47 4.19
CA ILE A 17 -15.93 -1.68 5.42
C ILE A 17 -14.74 -1.96 6.34
N ARG A 18 -14.39 -3.23 6.54
CA ARG A 18 -13.25 -3.63 7.36
C ARG A 18 -11.93 -3.12 6.81
N PHE A 19 -11.76 -3.16 5.49
CA PHE A 19 -10.58 -2.63 4.83
C PHE A 19 -10.36 -1.16 5.18
N TRP A 20 -11.39 -0.33 5.03
CA TRP A 20 -11.28 1.11 5.32
C TRP A 20 -11.11 1.39 6.81
N ALA A 21 -11.74 0.61 7.68
CA ALA A 21 -11.55 0.72 9.12
C ALA A 21 -10.10 0.47 9.55
N LEU A 22 -9.37 -0.40 8.82
CA LEU A 22 -7.95 -0.67 9.07
C LEU A 22 -7.04 0.33 8.35
N THR A 23 -7.42 0.75 7.16
CA THR A 23 -6.60 1.60 6.28
C THR A 23 -6.50 3.04 6.78
N ILE A 24 -7.58 3.60 7.30
CA ILE A 24 -7.57 5.00 7.76
C ILE A 24 -6.53 5.24 8.87
N PRO A 25 -6.48 4.45 9.96
CA PRO A 25 -5.42 4.60 10.96
C PRO A 25 -4.02 4.30 10.39
N ALA A 26 -3.89 3.27 9.55
CA ALA A 26 -2.61 2.91 8.94
C ALA A 26 -2.07 4.01 8.03
N SER A 27 -2.94 4.72 7.30
CA SER A 27 -2.53 5.83 6.45
C SER A 27 -2.00 7.01 7.25
N LYS A 28 -2.58 7.28 8.43
CA LYS A 28 -2.07 8.32 9.33
C LYS A 28 -0.67 7.97 9.83
N ASP A 29 -0.46 6.72 10.22
CA ASP A 29 0.85 6.23 10.65
C ASP A 29 1.87 6.33 9.52
N ALA A 30 1.50 5.97 8.29
CA ALA A 30 2.37 6.08 7.12
C ALA A 30 2.76 7.52 6.83
N GLN A 31 1.82 8.47 6.94
CA GLN A 31 2.10 9.89 6.70
C GLN A 31 3.04 10.50 7.75
N MET A 32 3.16 9.87 8.90
CA MET A 32 4.05 10.30 9.98
C MET A 32 5.33 9.47 10.06
N ALA A 33 5.49 8.47 9.22
CA ALA A 33 6.64 7.57 9.24
C ALA A 33 7.91 8.27 8.76
N GLU A 34 9.05 7.89 9.34
CA GLU A 34 10.34 8.41 8.93
C GLU A 34 10.64 8.02 7.48
N GLY A 35 11.03 9.01 6.68
CA GLY A 35 11.39 8.81 5.28
C GLY A 35 10.23 8.82 4.29
N ILE A 36 8.99 9.01 4.75
CA ILE A 36 7.84 9.13 3.85
C ILE A 36 7.89 10.45 3.07
N LEU A 37 7.73 10.37 1.76
CA LEU A 37 7.71 11.53 0.87
C LEU A 37 6.33 11.78 0.29
N HIS A 38 5.52 10.72 0.11
CA HIS A 38 4.21 10.83 -0.52
C HIS A 38 3.36 9.62 -0.14
N CYS A 39 2.06 9.84 0.10
CA CYS A 39 1.13 8.76 0.43
C CYS A 39 -0.26 9.13 -0.11
N VAL A 40 -0.73 8.41 -1.10
CA VAL A 40 -2.03 8.67 -1.75
C VAL A 40 -2.78 7.36 -2.01
N PHE A 41 -4.09 7.49 -2.20
CA PHE A 41 -5.00 6.36 -2.40
C PHE A 41 -5.80 6.55 -3.68
N SER A 42 -6.18 5.44 -4.30
CA SER A 42 -7.07 5.42 -5.46
C SER A 42 -7.85 4.11 -5.50
N SER A 43 -9.07 4.16 -6.03
CA SER A 43 -9.90 2.96 -6.26
C SER A 43 -10.08 2.77 -7.76
N ARG A 44 -9.76 1.57 -8.28
CA ARG A 44 -9.93 1.25 -9.70
C ARG A 44 -10.28 -0.23 -9.88
N ASN A 45 -11.31 -0.51 -10.66
CA ASN A 45 -11.72 -1.88 -11.00
C ASN A 45 -11.94 -2.78 -9.78
N GLY A 46 -12.49 -2.22 -8.70
CA GLY A 46 -12.74 -2.96 -7.46
C GLY A 46 -11.53 -3.11 -6.56
N PHE A 47 -10.33 -2.72 -7.00
CA PHE A 47 -9.13 -2.69 -6.17
C PHE A 47 -9.00 -1.35 -5.45
N GLN A 48 -8.59 -1.42 -4.19
CA GLN A 48 -8.20 -0.26 -3.41
C GLN A 48 -6.68 -0.17 -3.45
N HIS A 49 -6.15 0.90 -4.02
CA HIS A 49 -4.72 1.09 -4.22
C HIS A 49 -4.13 2.09 -3.26
N THR A 50 -2.92 1.81 -2.77
CA THR A 50 -2.12 2.75 -2.00
C THR A 50 -0.79 2.94 -2.71
N LEU A 51 -0.40 4.20 -2.91
CA LEU A 51 0.91 4.56 -3.46
C LEU A 51 1.67 5.31 -2.37
N THR A 52 2.81 4.74 -1.94
CA THR A 52 3.71 5.39 -1.00
C THR A 52 5.07 5.58 -1.64
N VAL A 53 5.69 6.74 -1.39
CA VAL A 53 7.02 7.07 -1.87
C VAL A 53 7.91 7.33 -0.68
N TRP A 54 9.06 6.67 -0.63
CA TRP A 54 9.99 6.68 0.48
C TRP A 54 11.37 7.17 0.04
N ARG A 55 12.11 7.78 0.96
CA ARG A 55 13.49 8.20 0.69
C ARG A 55 14.37 7.02 0.30
N SER A 56 14.15 5.86 0.92
CA SER A 56 14.88 4.63 0.62
C SER A 56 14.05 3.40 0.95
N LYS A 57 14.43 2.26 0.41
CA LYS A 57 13.83 0.97 0.74
C LYS A 57 13.93 0.66 2.25
N LYS A 58 15.01 1.08 2.89
CA LYS A 58 15.22 0.88 4.33
C LYS A 58 14.13 1.59 5.15
N HIS A 59 13.75 2.81 4.78
CA HIS A 59 12.66 3.54 5.45
C HIS A 59 11.33 2.81 5.27
N MET A 60 11.03 2.34 4.08
CA MET A 60 9.82 1.57 3.80
C MET A 60 9.79 0.28 4.63
N LEU A 61 10.90 -0.46 4.70
CA LEU A 61 10.98 -1.68 5.49
C LEU A 61 10.81 -1.41 6.99
N GLY A 62 11.33 -0.30 7.50
CA GLY A 62 11.14 0.10 8.90
C GLY A 62 9.65 0.31 9.23
N TYR A 63 8.90 0.91 8.32
CA TYR A 63 7.46 1.07 8.46
C TYR A 63 6.72 -0.28 8.38
N LEU A 64 7.05 -1.11 7.38
CA LEU A 64 6.41 -2.42 7.18
C LEU A 64 6.57 -3.36 8.37
N THR A 65 7.72 -3.30 9.04
CA THR A 65 8.01 -4.17 10.19
C THR A 65 7.54 -3.59 11.51
N SER A 66 6.91 -2.41 11.52
CA SER A 66 6.34 -1.84 12.73
C SER A 66 5.21 -2.75 13.27
N PRO A 67 5.03 -2.82 14.61
CA PRO A 67 3.97 -3.67 15.19
C PRO A 67 2.57 -3.34 14.68
N ALA A 68 2.26 -2.06 14.49
CA ALA A 68 0.96 -1.62 13.99
C ALA A 68 0.71 -2.13 12.57
N HIS A 69 1.70 -2.02 11.68
CA HIS A 69 1.57 -2.48 10.29
C HIS A 69 1.45 -4.01 10.22
N LEU A 70 2.27 -4.74 10.97
CA LEU A 70 2.19 -6.21 11.00
C LEU A 70 0.83 -6.70 11.49
N LYS A 71 0.25 -6.04 12.49
CA LYS A 71 -1.09 -6.36 12.99
C LYS A 71 -2.16 -6.12 11.92
N ALA A 72 -2.07 -4.99 11.21
CA ALA A 72 -2.99 -4.67 10.13
C ALA A 72 -2.91 -5.69 8.98
N MET A 73 -1.71 -6.10 8.60
CA MET A 73 -1.49 -7.08 7.53
C MET A 73 -2.13 -8.44 7.83
N LYS A 74 -2.03 -8.90 9.08
CA LYS A 74 -2.69 -10.15 9.50
C LYS A 74 -4.19 -10.10 9.33
N LYS A 75 -4.82 -8.96 9.64
CA LYS A 75 -6.27 -8.77 9.50
C LYS A 75 -6.67 -8.63 8.03
N ILE A 76 -5.89 -7.88 7.24
CA ILE A 76 -6.17 -7.64 5.81
C ILE A 76 -6.17 -8.92 4.99
N SER A 77 -5.28 -9.87 5.27
CA SER A 77 -5.23 -11.15 4.55
C SER A 77 -6.51 -11.96 4.65
N LYS A 78 -7.35 -11.69 5.67
CA LYS A 78 -8.63 -12.37 5.88
C LYS A 78 -9.81 -11.71 5.15
N ILE A 79 -9.65 -10.47 4.69
CA ILE A 79 -10.76 -9.69 4.13
C ILE A 79 -10.68 -9.44 2.63
N GLY A 80 -9.58 -9.84 2.00
CA GLY A 80 -9.45 -9.64 0.56
C GLY A 80 -8.21 -10.29 -0.04
N VAL A 81 -8.06 -10.12 -1.35
CA VAL A 81 -6.88 -10.56 -2.11
C VAL A 81 -6.01 -9.36 -2.39
N GLY A 82 -4.75 -9.43 -2.00
CA GLY A 82 -3.79 -8.32 -2.15
C GLY A 82 -2.64 -8.64 -3.09
N LYS A 83 -2.12 -7.58 -3.71
CA LYS A 83 -0.95 -7.63 -4.58
C LYS A 83 -0.10 -6.40 -4.33
N VAL A 84 1.21 -6.57 -4.19
CA VAL A 84 2.14 -5.49 -3.89
C VAL A 84 3.28 -5.43 -4.91
N CYS A 85 3.78 -4.22 -5.16
CA CYS A 85 4.92 -3.97 -6.03
C CYS A 85 5.81 -2.90 -5.40
N GLY A 86 7.12 -3.15 -5.36
CA GLY A 86 8.09 -2.15 -4.91
C GLY A 86 9.21 -1.99 -5.93
N TYR A 87 9.64 -0.74 -6.16
CA TYR A 87 10.71 -0.45 -7.12
C TYR A 87 11.37 0.90 -6.84
N GLU A 88 12.58 1.07 -7.39
CA GLU A 88 13.30 2.35 -7.32
C GLU A 88 12.87 3.28 -8.45
N ALA A 89 12.81 4.59 -8.15
CA ALA A 89 12.52 5.60 -9.16
C ALA A 89 13.18 6.93 -8.77
N ASP A 90 13.43 7.78 -9.77
CA ASP A 90 14.05 9.10 -9.55
C ASP A 90 13.02 10.20 -9.29
N ALA A 91 11.77 9.94 -9.57
CA ALA A 91 10.69 10.89 -9.38
C ALA A 91 9.42 10.18 -8.90
N ILE A 92 8.50 10.94 -8.31
CA ILE A 92 7.19 10.42 -7.90
C ILE A 92 6.42 10.04 -9.17
N PRO A 93 5.99 8.76 -9.33
CA PRO A 93 5.29 8.32 -10.52
C PRO A 93 3.85 8.84 -10.55
N SER A 94 3.29 8.94 -11.76
CA SER A 94 1.84 9.10 -11.93
C SER A 94 1.13 7.81 -11.49
N TRP A 95 -0.17 7.89 -11.22
CA TRP A 95 -0.96 6.69 -10.96
C TRP A 95 -0.92 5.70 -12.13
N GLU A 96 -0.93 6.21 -13.35
CA GLU A 96 -0.85 5.37 -14.54
C GLU A 96 0.44 4.55 -14.58
N ASP A 97 1.59 5.19 -14.37
CA ASP A 97 2.88 4.49 -14.34
C ASP A 97 2.99 3.53 -13.16
N ALA A 98 2.56 3.95 -11.98
CA ALA A 98 2.58 3.14 -10.77
C ALA A 98 1.72 1.87 -10.94
N LEU A 99 0.53 1.99 -11.50
CA LEU A 99 -0.37 0.85 -11.71
C LEU A 99 0.12 -0.05 -12.84
N THR A 100 0.82 0.48 -13.83
CA THR A 100 1.46 -0.33 -14.87
C THR A 100 2.53 -1.25 -14.25
N GLU A 101 3.39 -0.71 -13.39
CA GLU A 101 4.38 -1.51 -12.67
C GLU A 101 3.73 -2.53 -11.74
N TRP A 102 2.70 -2.13 -11.01
CA TRP A 102 1.95 -3.02 -10.14
C TRP A 102 1.34 -4.20 -10.92
N GLY A 103 0.78 -3.95 -12.10
CA GLY A 103 0.21 -4.98 -12.95
C GLY A 103 1.24 -5.97 -13.49
N LYS A 104 2.43 -5.49 -13.88
CA LYS A 104 3.49 -6.32 -14.47
C LYS A 104 4.30 -7.08 -13.41
N ASN A 105 4.68 -6.43 -12.33
CA ASN A 105 5.69 -6.91 -11.39
C ASN A 105 5.16 -7.14 -9.97
N GLY A 106 3.88 -6.92 -9.75
CA GLY A 106 3.28 -7.13 -8.43
C GLY A 106 3.26 -8.59 -8.01
N ARG A 107 3.40 -8.81 -6.69
CA ARG A 107 3.36 -10.15 -6.08
C ARG A 107 2.12 -10.29 -5.22
N MET A 108 1.42 -11.42 -5.37
CA MET A 108 0.27 -11.75 -4.54
C MET A 108 0.68 -12.02 -3.10
N HIS A 109 -0.16 -11.60 -2.19
CA HIS A 109 -0.06 -11.93 -0.76
C HIS A 109 -0.72 -13.24 -0.44
#